data_5a2c508d0c64309a3086aa1257e6a4dd
#
_entry.id   5a2c508d0c64309a3086aa1257e6a4dd
#
_cell.length_a   1.000
_cell.length_b   1.000
_cell.length_c   1.000
_cell.angle_alpha   90.00
_cell.angle_beta   90.00
_cell.angle_gamma   90.00
#
_symmetry.space_group_name_H-M   'P 1'
#
loop_
_entity.id
_entity.type
_entity.pdbx_description
1 polymer ?
#
loop_
_entity_poly.entity_id
_entity_poly.type
_entity_poly.pdbx_seq_one_letter_code
_entity_poly.pdbx_strand_id
1 'polypeptide(L)'
;ALMAHFNHPGELKTRAVKEAIKRLHKAGVQIRSQSPVMKHINASADIWAENWKEQVKMGIIPYYMFIARDTGAQDYFAVSLNQCWQIFRKAYNQVSGICRTVKGPSMSCSPGKIQIVGVSEINGQKVFVLNFLQGRNPDWVGKPFFAKYNPDAIWIDDLEPALNESKFFFEDSCYKMMA
;
A
#
# COMPACT_ATOMS: atom_id res chain seq x y z
N ALA A 1 -8.13 17.00 -9.22
CA ALA A 1 -6.90 16.33 -8.77
C ALA A 1 -6.44 15.30 -9.80
N LEU A 2 -5.14 15.09 -9.90
CA LEU A 2 -4.51 14.05 -10.72
C LEU A 2 -3.91 12.99 -9.80
N MET A 3 -4.14 11.70 -10.10
CA MET A 3 -3.45 10.58 -9.46
C MET A 3 -2.33 10.11 -10.38
N ALA A 4 -1.09 10.40 -10.00
CA ALA A 4 0.10 10.05 -10.78
C ALA A 4 0.77 8.78 -10.25
N HIS A 5 1.52 8.08 -11.10
CA HIS A 5 2.37 6.96 -10.72
C HIS A 5 3.84 7.36 -10.87
N PHE A 6 4.60 7.21 -9.79
CA PHE A 6 6.06 7.36 -9.79
C PHE A 6 6.67 6.20 -9.01
N ASN A 7 7.16 5.22 -9.72
CA ASN A 7 7.68 3.98 -9.15
C ASN A 7 9.11 4.12 -8.62
N HIS A 8 9.86 5.10 -9.13
CA HIS A 8 11.26 5.30 -8.77
C HIS A 8 11.62 6.80 -8.78
N PRO A 9 12.45 7.30 -7.83
CA PRO A 9 12.82 8.71 -7.77
C PRO A 9 13.55 9.20 -9.03
N GLY A 10 14.17 8.30 -9.80
CA GLY A 10 14.79 8.63 -11.09
C GLY A 10 13.83 9.23 -12.11
N GLU A 11 12.55 8.83 -12.09
CA GLU A 11 11.52 9.38 -12.97
C GLU A 11 11.32 10.89 -12.72
N LEU A 12 11.38 11.31 -11.46
CA LEU A 12 11.19 12.70 -11.06
C LEU A 12 12.39 13.61 -11.41
N LYS A 13 13.56 13.02 -11.72
CA LYS A 13 14.78 13.79 -12.02
C LYS A 13 14.81 14.32 -13.45
N THR A 14 13.97 13.81 -14.35
CA THR A 14 13.95 14.19 -15.75
C THR A 14 13.38 15.61 -15.95
N ARG A 15 13.95 16.35 -16.95
CA ARG A 15 13.47 17.70 -17.29
C ARG A 15 12.01 17.67 -17.76
N ALA A 16 11.65 16.68 -18.56
CA ALA A 16 10.29 16.53 -19.10
C ALA A 16 9.23 16.39 -17.97
N VAL A 17 9.50 15.53 -16.98
CA VAL A 17 8.58 15.35 -15.84
C VAL A 17 8.50 16.62 -14.99
N LYS A 18 9.61 17.27 -14.70
CA LYS A 18 9.62 18.54 -13.94
C LYS A 18 8.78 19.63 -14.63
N GLU A 19 8.90 19.78 -15.94
CA GLU A 19 8.11 20.74 -16.71
C GLU A 19 6.63 20.36 -16.79
N ALA A 20 6.30 19.06 -16.92
CA ALA A 20 4.91 18.61 -16.89
C ALA A 20 4.24 18.89 -15.54
N ILE A 21 4.91 18.63 -14.42
CA ILE A 21 4.42 18.91 -13.07
C ILE A 21 4.19 20.41 -12.89
N LYS A 22 5.12 21.27 -13.31
CA LYS A 22 4.96 22.74 -13.25
C LYS A 22 3.73 23.22 -14.02
N ARG A 23 3.51 22.68 -15.23
CA ARG A 23 2.33 23.04 -16.04
C ARG A 23 1.03 22.63 -15.37
N LEU A 24 0.98 21.45 -14.76
CA LEU A 24 -0.18 20.96 -14.01
C LEU A 24 -0.48 21.84 -12.80
N HIS A 25 0.54 22.20 -12.02
CA HIS A 25 0.37 23.13 -10.89
C HIS A 25 -0.09 24.51 -11.33
N LYS A 26 0.48 25.05 -12.43
CA LYS A 26 0.05 26.33 -13.01
C LYS A 26 -1.42 26.32 -13.44
N ALA A 27 -1.93 25.16 -13.86
CA ALA A 27 -3.34 24.95 -14.19
C ALA A 27 -4.22 24.67 -12.96
N GLY A 28 -3.70 24.80 -11.72
CA GLY A 28 -4.45 24.59 -10.48
C GLY A 28 -4.68 23.11 -10.13
N VAL A 29 -3.95 22.18 -10.76
CA VAL A 29 -4.12 20.74 -10.51
C VAL A 29 -3.38 20.32 -9.24
N GLN A 30 -4.10 19.75 -8.27
CA GLN A 30 -3.47 19.03 -7.16
C GLN A 30 -3.02 17.65 -7.64
N ILE A 31 -1.76 17.33 -7.44
CA ILE A 31 -1.19 16.03 -7.83
C ILE A 31 -1.01 15.17 -6.57
N ARG A 32 -1.53 13.94 -6.61
CA ARG A 32 -1.28 12.88 -5.63
C ARG A 32 -0.60 11.72 -6.32
N SER A 33 0.25 11.00 -5.60
CA SER A 33 0.96 9.86 -6.17
C SER A 33 0.57 8.55 -5.54
N GLN A 34 0.65 7.49 -6.32
CA GLN A 34 0.52 6.12 -5.86
C GLN A 34 1.48 5.22 -6.63
N SER A 35 1.94 4.14 -6.01
CA SER A 35 2.80 3.18 -6.68
C SER A 35 2.74 1.82 -5.98
N PRO A 36 2.87 0.71 -6.73
CA PRO A 36 3.07 -0.61 -6.15
C PRO A 36 4.52 -0.80 -5.68
N VAL A 37 4.69 -1.60 -4.63
CA VAL A 37 6.00 -2.17 -4.28
C VAL A 37 6.31 -3.28 -5.27
N MET A 38 7.46 -3.20 -5.92
CA MET A 38 7.87 -4.15 -6.95
C MET A 38 9.31 -4.59 -6.74
N LYS A 39 9.52 -5.91 -6.71
CA LYS A 39 10.84 -6.53 -6.77
C LYS A 39 11.59 -5.99 -8.00
N HIS A 40 12.89 -5.84 -7.92
CA HIS A 40 13.78 -5.32 -8.96
C HIS A 40 13.63 -3.82 -9.30
N ILE A 41 12.61 -3.11 -8.79
CA ILE A 41 12.37 -1.70 -9.09
C ILE A 41 12.51 -0.84 -7.83
N ASN A 42 11.69 -1.09 -6.82
CA ASN A 42 11.59 -0.22 -5.64
C ASN A 42 11.41 -0.98 -4.31
N ALA A 43 11.80 -2.25 -4.24
CA ALA A 43 11.71 -3.05 -3.01
C ALA A 43 12.80 -2.65 -1.99
N SER A 44 12.94 -1.36 -1.71
CA SER A 44 13.90 -0.77 -0.77
C SER A 44 13.29 0.42 -0.05
N ALA A 45 13.47 0.48 1.26
CA ALA A 45 13.00 1.59 2.09
C ALA A 45 13.64 2.93 1.69
N ASP A 46 14.91 2.92 1.30
CA ASP A 46 15.63 4.14 0.90
C ASP A 46 15.08 4.72 -0.39
N ILE A 47 14.74 3.86 -1.37
CA ILE A 47 14.11 4.27 -2.62
C ILE A 47 12.75 4.93 -2.34
N TRP A 48 11.93 4.36 -1.46
CA TRP A 48 10.63 4.94 -1.11
C TRP A 48 10.79 6.26 -0.36
N ALA A 49 11.69 6.33 0.61
CA ALA A 49 11.96 7.56 1.35
C ALA A 49 12.45 8.69 0.42
N GLU A 50 13.38 8.40 -0.49
CA GLU A 50 13.84 9.36 -1.50
C GLU A 50 12.70 9.77 -2.43
N ASN A 51 11.90 8.82 -2.92
CA ASN A 51 10.79 9.09 -3.82
C ASN A 51 9.76 10.03 -3.17
N TRP A 52 9.36 9.79 -1.92
CA TRP A 52 8.44 10.67 -1.20
C TRP A 52 9.01 12.08 -0.96
N LYS A 53 10.31 12.17 -0.60
CA LYS A 53 10.98 13.47 -0.44
C LYS A 53 11.01 14.27 -1.75
N GLU A 54 11.36 13.64 -2.86
CA GLU A 54 11.38 14.30 -4.18
C GLU A 54 9.98 14.72 -4.65
N GLN A 55 8.97 13.89 -4.40
CA GLN A 55 7.57 14.24 -4.68
C GLN A 55 7.14 15.49 -3.91
N VAL A 56 7.37 15.53 -2.60
CA VAL A 56 6.98 16.66 -1.75
C VAL A 56 7.71 17.95 -2.17
N LYS A 57 9.01 17.89 -2.53
CA LYS A 57 9.75 19.05 -3.08
C LYS A 57 9.12 19.62 -4.35
N MET A 58 8.39 18.79 -5.09
CA MET A 58 7.69 19.19 -6.32
C MET A 58 6.22 19.53 -6.12
N GLY A 59 5.73 19.59 -4.86
CA GLY A 59 4.33 19.86 -4.56
C GLY A 59 3.39 18.68 -4.83
N ILE A 60 3.93 17.47 -5.00
CA ILE A 60 3.15 16.25 -5.15
C ILE A 60 2.93 15.65 -3.75
N ILE A 61 1.71 15.20 -3.49
CA ILE A 61 1.34 14.56 -2.22
C ILE A 61 1.49 13.05 -2.36
N PRO A 62 2.45 12.41 -1.70
CA PRO A 62 2.50 10.95 -1.60
C PRO A 62 1.21 10.43 -0.97
N TYR A 63 0.52 9.46 -1.62
CA TYR A 63 -0.84 9.11 -1.20
C TYR A 63 -1.04 7.62 -0.93
N TYR A 64 -0.64 6.74 -1.85
CA TYR A 64 -0.75 5.29 -1.64
C TYR A 64 0.55 4.55 -1.96
N MET A 65 0.87 3.57 -1.11
CA MET A 65 1.80 2.48 -1.36
C MET A 65 0.99 1.20 -1.51
N PHE A 66 1.02 0.58 -2.69
CA PHE A 66 0.27 -0.63 -2.98
C PHE A 66 1.13 -1.88 -2.93
N ILE A 67 0.51 -3.01 -2.66
CA ILE A 67 1.02 -4.33 -3.01
C ILE A 67 0.81 -4.54 -4.52
N ALA A 68 1.78 -5.16 -5.20
CA ALA A 68 1.63 -5.52 -6.60
C ALA A 68 0.39 -6.42 -6.78
N ARG A 69 -0.45 -6.09 -7.76
CA ARG A 69 -1.69 -6.84 -8.02
C ARG A 69 -1.41 -8.24 -8.54
N ASP A 70 -2.38 -9.12 -8.35
CA ASP A 70 -2.49 -10.48 -8.85
C ASP A 70 -2.73 -10.57 -10.37
N THR A 71 -2.09 -9.69 -11.13
CA THR A 71 -2.26 -9.57 -12.59
C THR A 71 -0.91 -9.51 -13.31
N GLY A 72 -0.86 -10.05 -14.52
CA GLY A 72 0.34 -10.00 -15.34
C GLY A 72 1.50 -10.81 -14.76
N ALA A 73 2.67 -10.19 -14.66
CA ALA A 73 3.89 -10.82 -14.13
C ALA A 73 4.02 -10.70 -12.61
N GLN A 74 2.96 -10.98 -11.86
CA GLN A 74 2.94 -10.85 -10.39
C GLN A 74 4.12 -11.57 -9.76
N ASP A 75 4.35 -12.84 -10.08
CA ASP A 75 5.41 -13.66 -9.46
C ASP A 75 6.81 -13.06 -9.65
N TYR A 76 7.04 -12.38 -10.78
CA TYR A 76 8.32 -11.71 -11.04
C TYR A 76 8.49 -10.44 -10.19
N PHE A 77 7.42 -9.70 -9.96
CA PHE A 77 7.46 -8.43 -9.24
C PHE A 77 7.01 -8.52 -7.78
N ALA A 78 6.44 -9.64 -7.35
CA ALA A 78 5.90 -9.80 -6.02
C ALA A 78 6.95 -9.61 -4.94
N VAL A 79 6.52 -8.94 -3.88
CA VAL A 79 7.23 -8.76 -2.61
C VAL A 79 6.29 -9.23 -1.53
N SER A 80 6.76 -10.06 -0.58
CA SER A 80 5.87 -10.58 0.46
C SER A 80 5.25 -9.45 1.30
N LEU A 81 4.04 -9.70 1.83
CA LEU A 81 3.30 -8.74 2.63
C LEU A 81 4.12 -8.24 3.83
N ASN A 82 4.84 -9.16 4.48
CA ASN A 82 5.75 -8.81 5.57
C ASN A 82 6.88 -7.89 5.11
N GLN A 83 7.50 -8.18 3.97
CA GLN A 83 8.58 -7.36 3.43
C GLN A 83 8.06 -5.98 3.00
N CYS A 84 6.89 -5.90 2.37
CA CYS A 84 6.24 -4.64 2.01
C CYS A 84 5.99 -3.76 3.26
N TRP A 85 5.48 -4.36 4.34
CA TRP A 85 5.29 -3.64 5.61
C TRP A 85 6.62 -3.17 6.20
N GLN A 86 7.67 -3.99 6.18
CA GLN A 86 9.00 -3.59 6.67
C GLN A 86 9.58 -2.43 5.86
N ILE A 87 9.44 -2.46 4.52
CA ILE A 87 9.86 -1.39 3.63
C ILE A 87 9.11 -0.10 3.98
N PHE A 88 7.77 -0.17 4.08
CA PHE A 88 6.95 0.98 4.44
C PHE A 88 7.38 1.59 5.77
N ARG A 89 7.45 0.79 6.83
CA ARG A 89 7.82 1.24 8.17
C ARG A 89 9.21 1.90 8.20
N LYS A 90 10.20 1.28 7.54
CA LYS A 90 11.55 1.81 7.46
C LYS A 90 11.61 3.12 6.67
N ALA A 91 10.92 3.20 5.53
CA ALA A 91 10.83 4.41 4.72
C ALA A 91 10.13 5.55 5.49
N TYR A 92 9.01 5.23 6.16
CA TYR A 92 8.23 6.18 6.96
C TYR A 92 9.05 6.81 8.10
N ASN A 93 9.98 6.05 8.70
CA ASN A 93 10.87 6.54 9.74
C ASN A 93 12.02 7.43 9.22
N GLN A 94 12.29 7.40 7.91
CA GLN A 94 13.35 8.19 7.28
C GLN A 94 12.87 9.55 6.78
N VAL A 95 11.59 9.85 6.89
CA VAL A 95 10.99 11.07 6.35
C VAL A 95 10.32 11.91 7.43
N SER A 96 10.27 13.22 7.19
CA SER A 96 9.58 14.17 8.07
C SER A 96 8.05 14.05 7.96
N GLY A 97 7.32 14.65 8.91
CA GLY A 97 5.87 14.61 8.97
C GLY A 97 5.18 15.05 7.68
N ILE A 98 5.72 16.04 6.97
CA ILE A 98 5.15 16.52 5.70
C ILE A 98 5.15 15.46 4.58
N CYS A 99 6.07 14.49 4.62
CA CYS A 99 6.12 13.36 3.69
C CYS A 99 5.26 12.17 4.16
N ARG A 100 4.79 12.17 5.42
CA ARG A 100 4.05 11.06 6.04
C ARG A 100 2.56 11.10 5.73
N THR A 101 2.21 11.32 4.48
CA THR A 101 0.83 11.36 3.98
C THR A 101 0.39 10.03 3.35
N VAL A 102 1.34 9.11 3.15
CA VAL A 102 1.13 7.83 2.48
C VAL A 102 0.28 6.88 3.32
N LYS A 103 -0.75 6.31 2.71
CA LYS A 103 -1.52 5.19 3.24
C LYS A 103 -1.00 3.89 2.63
N GLY A 104 -0.78 2.89 3.46
CA GLY A 104 -0.33 1.58 2.98
C GLY A 104 0.65 0.89 3.94
N PRO A 105 1.28 -0.20 3.50
CA PRO A 105 1.02 -0.86 2.21
C PRO A 105 -0.39 -1.45 2.14
N SER A 106 -1.00 -1.44 0.98
CA SER A 106 -2.39 -1.90 0.83
C SER A 106 -2.63 -2.74 -0.42
N MET A 107 -3.55 -3.69 -0.29
CA MET A 107 -4.03 -4.55 -1.38
C MET A 107 -5.39 -4.02 -1.87
N SER A 108 -5.57 -3.93 -3.19
CA SER A 108 -6.87 -3.65 -3.81
C SER A 108 -7.48 -4.97 -4.28
N CYS A 109 -8.22 -5.63 -3.42
CA CYS A 109 -8.80 -6.97 -3.60
C CYS A 109 -10.33 -6.94 -3.67
N SER A 110 -10.95 -8.09 -3.91
CA SER A 110 -12.41 -8.22 -4.08
C SER A 110 -13.25 -7.55 -3.00
N PRO A 111 -13.01 -7.76 -1.69
CA PRO A 111 -13.81 -7.13 -0.64
C PRO A 111 -13.56 -5.63 -0.50
N GLY A 112 -12.43 -5.12 -1.02
CA GLY A 112 -12.08 -3.71 -0.92
C GLY A 112 -10.57 -3.45 -0.87
N LYS A 113 -10.20 -2.33 -0.30
CA LYS A 113 -8.80 -1.96 -0.11
C LYS A 113 -8.37 -2.26 1.32
N ILE A 114 -7.54 -3.27 1.50
CA ILE A 114 -7.04 -3.75 2.78
C ILE A 114 -5.62 -3.22 3.01
N GLN A 115 -5.41 -2.56 4.13
CA GLN A 115 -4.10 -2.09 4.58
C GLN A 115 -3.46 -3.11 5.53
N ILE A 116 -2.15 -3.31 5.40
CA ILE A 116 -1.33 -3.97 6.41
C ILE A 116 -0.92 -2.89 7.42
N VAL A 117 -1.52 -2.95 8.61
CA VAL A 117 -1.23 -2.02 9.72
C VAL A 117 0.06 -2.42 10.41
N GLY A 118 0.29 -3.73 10.56
CA GLY A 118 1.49 -4.22 11.22
C GLY A 118 1.53 -5.73 11.38
N VAL A 119 2.59 -6.16 12.05
CA VAL A 119 2.75 -7.51 12.57
C VAL A 119 2.82 -7.42 14.09
N SER A 120 2.07 -8.23 14.79
CA SER A 120 2.01 -8.26 16.25
C SER A 120 1.98 -9.69 16.77
N GLU A 121 2.07 -9.83 18.08
CA GLU A 121 1.85 -11.09 18.77
C GLU A 121 0.64 -10.93 19.71
N ILE A 122 -0.35 -11.81 19.59
CA ILE A 122 -1.58 -11.81 20.38
C ILE A 122 -1.79 -13.22 20.93
N ASN A 123 -1.85 -13.37 22.25
CA ASN A 123 -1.98 -14.65 22.93
C ASN A 123 -0.94 -15.69 22.47
N GLY A 124 0.32 -15.26 22.27
CA GLY A 124 1.39 -16.13 21.78
C GLY A 124 1.33 -16.48 20.29
N GLN A 125 0.36 -15.97 19.56
CA GLN A 125 0.24 -16.14 18.11
C GLN A 125 0.72 -14.91 17.37
N LYS A 126 1.68 -15.09 16.47
CA LYS A 126 2.13 -14.03 15.55
C LYS A 126 1.08 -13.82 14.47
N VAL A 127 0.69 -12.56 14.26
CA VAL A 127 -0.41 -12.20 13.34
C VAL A 127 -0.07 -10.98 12.51
N PHE A 128 -0.66 -10.90 11.31
CA PHE A 128 -0.84 -9.63 10.62
C PHE A 128 -2.05 -8.89 11.21
N VAL A 129 -1.87 -7.60 11.46
CA VAL A 129 -2.94 -6.66 11.80
C VAL A 129 -3.35 -5.95 10.53
N LEU A 130 -4.60 -6.06 10.15
CA LEU A 130 -5.16 -5.59 8.91
C LEU A 130 -6.36 -4.68 9.19
N ASN A 131 -6.67 -3.76 8.27
CA ASN A 131 -7.93 -3.00 8.28
C ASN A 131 -8.37 -2.67 6.85
N PHE A 132 -9.63 -2.29 6.69
CA PHE A 132 -10.13 -1.73 5.44
C PHE A 132 -9.90 -0.23 5.38
N LEU A 133 -9.20 0.26 4.35
CA LEU A 133 -9.20 1.67 3.94
C LEU A 133 -10.46 2.04 3.16
N GLN A 134 -10.99 1.07 2.39
CA GLN A 134 -12.23 1.13 1.64
C GLN A 134 -12.80 -0.29 1.61
N GLY A 135 -14.08 -0.44 1.84
CA GLY A 135 -14.80 -1.72 1.79
C GLY A 135 -16.02 -1.64 0.88
N ARG A 136 -16.45 -2.79 0.31
CA ARG A 136 -17.75 -2.87 -0.38
C ARG A 136 -18.89 -2.54 0.58
N ASN A 137 -18.77 -2.93 1.84
CA ASN A 137 -19.61 -2.46 2.92
C ASN A 137 -18.87 -1.35 3.67
N PRO A 138 -19.44 -0.12 3.77
CA PRO A 138 -18.84 0.99 4.53
C PRO A 138 -18.55 0.65 6.00
N ASP A 139 -19.34 -0.23 6.62
CA ASP A 139 -19.19 -0.63 8.03
C ASP A 139 -17.91 -1.43 8.31
N TRP A 140 -17.19 -1.89 7.27
CA TRP A 140 -15.90 -2.57 7.43
C TRP A 140 -14.74 -1.60 7.61
N VAL A 141 -14.90 -0.35 7.16
CA VAL A 141 -13.81 0.63 7.15
C VAL A 141 -13.34 0.92 8.56
N GLY A 142 -12.04 0.84 8.76
CA GLY A 142 -11.40 1.10 10.04
C GLY A 142 -11.50 -0.02 11.07
N LYS A 143 -12.29 -1.09 10.84
CA LYS A 143 -12.31 -2.25 11.73
C LYS A 143 -11.03 -3.06 11.58
N PRO A 144 -10.24 -3.27 12.66
CA PRO A 144 -9.08 -4.14 12.60
C PRO A 144 -9.52 -5.60 12.54
N PHE A 145 -8.77 -6.40 11.80
CA PHE A 145 -8.90 -7.86 11.78
C PHE A 145 -7.53 -8.50 11.68
N PHE A 146 -7.45 -9.80 11.95
CA PHE A 146 -6.20 -10.49 12.15
C PHE A 146 -6.10 -11.72 11.25
N ALA A 147 -4.94 -11.85 10.60
CA ALA A 147 -4.60 -13.04 9.85
C ALA A 147 -3.39 -13.74 10.48
N LYS A 148 -3.31 -15.06 10.37
CA LYS A 148 -2.12 -15.81 10.77
C LYS A 148 -0.91 -15.26 10.02
N TYR A 149 0.21 -15.17 10.72
CA TYR A 149 1.44 -14.71 10.09
C TYR A 149 1.97 -15.77 9.13
N ASN A 150 2.01 -15.41 7.84
CA ASN A 150 2.66 -16.17 6.78
C ASN A 150 3.76 -15.28 6.17
N PRO A 151 5.06 -15.58 6.35
CA PRO A 151 6.16 -14.74 5.85
C PRO A 151 6.22 -14.67 4.33
N ASP A 152 5.67 -15.67 3.63
CA ASP A 152 5.73 -15.83 2.19
C ASP A 152 4.47 -15.31 1.48
N ALA A 153 3.42 -14.97 2.23
CA ALA A 153 2.18 -14.43 1.67
C ALA A 153 2.45 -13.17 0.83
N ILE A 154 1.91 -13.13 -0.38
CA ILE A 154 2.01 -11.99 -1.31
C ILE A 154 0.67 -11.31 -1.55
N TRP A 155 -0.45 -11.97 -1.18
CA TRP A 155 -1.81 -11.47 -1.37
C TRP A 155 -2.74 -11.89 -0.25
N ILE A 156 -3.97 -11.35 -0.21
CA ILE A 156 -4.96 -11.69 0.81
C ILE A 156 -5.36 -13.16 0.79
N ASP A 157 -5.38 -13.78 -0.38
CA ASP A 157 -5.79 -15.18 -0.56
C ASP A 157 -4.77 -16.18 -0.01
N ASP A 158 -3.54 -15.72 0.28
CA ASP A 158 -2.50 -16.51 0.98
C ASP A 158 -2.63 -16.45 2.50
N LEU A 159 -3.63 -15.73 3.01
CA LEU A 159 -3.82 -15.50 4.44
C LEU A 159 -5.00 -16.28 4.98
N GLU A 160 -4.82 -16.82 6.19
CA GLU A 160 -5.86 -17.46 6.97
C GLU A 160 -6.26 -16.58 8.16
N PRO A 161 -7.54 -16.65 8.60
CA PRO A 161 -7.97 -15.99 9.82
C PRO A 161 -7.16 -16.45 11.04
N ALA A 162 -6.86 -15.52 11.95
CA ALA A 162 -6.16 -15.81 13.20
C ALA A 162 -7.13 -15.92 14.38
N LEU A 163 -6.60 -16.20 15.57
CA LEU A 163 -7.33 -16.21 16.85
C LEU A 163 -8.52 -17.16 16.89
N ASN A 164 -8.35 -18.35 16.28
CA ASN A 164 -9.37 -19.42 16.20
C ASN A 164 -10.62 -19.06 15.38
N GLU A 165 -10.59 -18.00 14.60
CA GLU A 165 -11.66 -17.70 13.66
C GLU A 165 -11.58 -18.66 12.46
N SER A 166 -12.74 -19.14 12.00
CA SER A 166 -12.83 -20.05 10.84
C SER A 166 -12.87 -19.30 9.51
N LYS A 167 -13.20 -18.00 9.53
CA LYS A 167 -13.29 -17.11 8.37
C LYS A 167 -13.10 -15.66 8.78
N PHE A 168 -12.75 -14.82 7.83
CA PHE A 168 -12.73 -13.38 8.07
C PHE A 168 -14.14 -12.82 8.20
N PHE A 169 -14.34 -11.85 9.06
CA PHE A 169 -15.66 -11.28 9.40
C PHE A 169 -16.46 -10.74 8.20
N PHE A 170 -15.79 -10.45 7.09
CA PHE A 170 -16.40 -9.88 5.89
C PHE A 170 -16.80 -10.93 4.83
N GLU A 171 -16.32 -12.16 4.90
CA GLU A 171 -16.46 -13.14 3.81
C GLU A 171 -17.91 -13.43 3.47
N ASP A 172 -18.75 -13.80 4.43
CA ASP A 172 -20.16 -14.15 4.17
C ASP A 172 -20.94 -13.01 3.53
N SER A 173 -20.69 -11.77 4.00
CA SER A 173 -21.37 -10.61 3.45
C SER A 173 -20.78 -10.20 2.10
N CYS A 174 -19.49 -10.42 1.87
CA CYS A 174 -18.86 -10.20 0.58
C CYS A 174 -19.44 -11.15 -0.48
N TYR A 175 -19.56 -12.44 -0.18
CA TYR A 175 -20.19 -13.42 -1.09
C TYR A 175 -21.62 -13.02 -1.47
N LYS A 176 -22.45 -12.61 -0.49
CA LYS A 176 -23.83 -12.17 -0.75
C LYS A 176 -23.92 -10.91 -1.61
N MET A 177 -22.92 -10.04 -1.59
CA MET A 177 -22.89 -8.82 -2.41
C MET A 177 -22.40 -9.06 -3.84
N MET A 178 -21.74 -10.20 -4.09
CA MET A 178 -21.18 -10.57 -5.39
C MET A 178 -22.02 -11.58 -6.16
N ALA A 179 -22.98 -12.24 -5.49
CA ALA A 179 -23.98 -13.12 -6.08
C ALA A 179 -25.15 -12.32 -6.67
#